data_88a637586b2b68b684847414874d493b
#
_entry.id   88a637586b2b68b684847414874d493b
#
_cell.length_a   1.000
_cell.length_b   1.000
_cell.length_c   1.000
_cell.angle_alpha   90.00
_cell.angle_beta   90.00
_cell.angle_gamma   90.00
#
_symmetry.space_group_name_H-M   'P 1'
#
loop_
_entity.id
_entity.type
_entity.pdbx_description
1 polymer ?
#
loop_
_entity_poly.entity_id
_entity_poly.type
_entity_poly.pdbx_seq_one_letter_code
_entity_poly.pdbx_strand_id
1 'polypeptide(L)'
;MPWASSIPITIADMPEERLPAPVEAAGYFLIAEASGFIASQPAAEGATVETKHERDRLVIQITSDAAVQPGHDLETALLDVTDRVGALGGRLRAGQASAGAITIRAEIPCGS
;
A
#
# COMPACT_ATOMS: atom_id res chain seq x y z
N MET A 1 -20.64 2.16 5.50
CA MET A 1 -20.14 1.79 4.23
C MET A 1 -18.66 1.52 4.26
N PRO A 2 -18.28 0.47 3.72
CA PRO A 2 -16.87 0.18 3.74
C PRO A 2 -16.14 1.27 2.97
N TRP A 3 -15.01 1.60 3.45
CA TRP A 3 -14.18 2.54 2.76
C TRP A 3 -13.96 2.08 1.34
N ALA A 4 -14.67 1.34 0.99
CA ALA A 4 -15.05 0.96 -0.13
C ALA A 4 -14.36 0.87 -1.28
N SER A 5 -13.59 0.18 -1.22
CA SER A 5 -13.12 -0.35 -2.43
C SER A 5 -14.20 -1.18 -3.05
N SER A 6 -14.51 -0.94 -4.28
CA SER A 6 -15.41 -1.78 -5.03
C SER A 6 -14.69 -2.97 -5.64
N ILE A 7 -13.39 -3.13 -5.38
CA ILE A 7 -12.61 -4.24 -5.91
C ILE A 7 -12.23 -5.20 -4.78
N PRO A 8 -12.06 -6.49 -5.10
CA PRO A 8 -11.59 -7.44 -4.10
C PRO A 8 -10.14 -7.17 -3.71
N ILE A 9 -9.87 -7.27 -2.43
CA ILE A 9 -8.52 -7.13 -1.92
C ILE A 9 -8.14 -8.40 -1.19
N THR A 10 -7.04 -9.01 -1.59
CA THR A 10 -6.54 -10.22 -0.96
C THR A 10 -5.36 -9.88 -0.09
N ILE A 11 -5.43 -10.25 1.17
CA ILE A 11 -4.32 -10.08 2.09
C ILE A 11 -3.66 -11.43 2.25
N ALA A 12 -2.47 -11.57 1.67
CA ALA A 12 -1.83 -12.87 1.53
C ALA A 12 -0.99 -13.28 2.72
N ASP A 13 -0.48 -12.33 3.46
CA ASP A 13 0.44 -12.64 4.54
C ASP A 13 0.37 -11.55 5.59
N MET A 14 -0.03 -11.90 6.80
CA MET A 14 -0.17 -10.94 7.90
C MET A 14 0.76 -11.33 9.03
N PRO A 15 1.52 -10.38 9.58
CA PRO A 15 2.35 -10.71 10.74
C PRO A 15 1.47 -11.05 11.94
N GLU A 16 1.86 -12.05 12.67
CA GLU A 16 1.13 -12.45 13.87
C GLU A 16 1.52 -11.61 15.06
N GLU A 17 2.70 -11.02 15.02
CA GLU A 17 3.18 -10.24 16.14
C GLU A 17 2.53 -8.87 16.16
N ARG A 18 2.32 -8.36 17.35
CA ARG A 18 1.75 -7.06 17.52
C ARG A 18 2.80 -6.01 17.21
N LEU A 19 2.41 -5.03 16.42
CA LEU A 19 3.30 -3.94 16.01
C LEU A 19 3.00 -2.69 16.84
N PRO A 20 3.96 -1.76 16.93
CA PRO A 20 3.67 -0.47 17.57
C PRO A 20 2.48 0.21 16.90
N ALA A 21 1.66 0.89 17.70
CA ALA A 21 0.45 1.51 17.20
C ALA A 21 0.66 2.47 16.03
N PRO A 22 1.70 3.32 16.04
CA PRO A 22 1.93 4.20 14.89
C PRO A 22 2.23 3.44 13.61
N VAL A 23 2.92 2.30 13.72
CA VAL A 23 3.26 1.48 12.56
C VAL A 23 2.01 0.83 12.01
N GLU A 24 1.16 0.29 12.89
CA GLU A 24 -0.11 -0.31 12.46
C GLU A 24 -0.99 0.73 11.78
N ALA A 25 -1.07 1.93 12.35
CA ALA A 25 -1.89 2.99 11.78
C ALA A 25 -1.39 3.40 10.40
N ALA A 26 -0.08 3.51 10.23
CA ALA A 26 0.50 3.85 8.93
C ALA A 26 0.23 2.76 7.91
N GLY A 27 0.31 1.50 8.33
CA GLY A 27 0.01 0.37 7.45
C GLY A 27 -1.43 0.38 6.98
N TYR A 28 -2.38 0.59 7.88
CA TYR A 28 -3.79 0.68 7.52
C TYR A 28 -4.04 1.85 6.58
N PHE A 29 -3.43 2.99 6.87
CA PHE A 29 -3.60 4.17 6.03
C PHE A 29 -3.06 3.91 4.61
N LEU A 30 -1.91 3.26 4.52
CA LEU A 30 -1.34 2.90 3.23
C LEU A 30 -2.30 2.00 2.44
N ILE A 31 -2.78 0.94 3.08
CA ILE A 31 -3.66 -0.02 2.41
C ILE A 31 -4.94 0.67 1.95
N ALA A 32 -5.52 1.52 2.79
CA ALA A 32 -6.75 2.22 2.45
C ALA A 32 -6.56 3.17 1.27
N GLU A 33 -5.49 3.97 1.31
CA GLU A 33 -5.24 4.94 0.25
C GLU A 33 -4.87 4.27 -1.07
N ALA A 34 -4.04 3.25 -1.01
CA ALA A 34 -3.64 2.51 -2.21
C ALA A 34 -4.83 1.79 -2.82
N SER A 35 -5.65 1.17 -1.98
CA SER A 35 -6.84 0.45 -2.46
C SER A 35 -7.83 1.41 -3.11
N GLY A 36 -8.01 2.58 -2.50
CA GLY A 36 -8.90 3.59 -3.07
C GLY A 36 -8.41 4.08 -4.43
N PHE A 37 -7.11 4.31 -4.55
CA PHE A 37 -6.54 4.73 -5.83
C PHE A 37 -6.72 3.65 -6.90
N ILE A 38 -6.41 2.40 -6.55
CA ILE A 38 -6.54 1.28 -7.49
C ILE A 38 -8.00 1.13 -7.91
N ALA A 39 -8.93 1.21 -6.97
CA ALA A 39 -10.35 1.07 -7.26
C ALA A 39 -10.87 2.18 -8.17
N SER A 40 -10.19 3.33 -8.20
CA SER A 40 -10.61 4.43 -9.06
C SER A 40 -10.18 4.22 -10.51
N GLN A 41 -9.36 3.23 -10.80
CA GLN A 41 -8.92 2.97 -12.18
C GLN A 41 -9.96 2.12 -12.91
N PRO A 42 -10.30 2.48 -14.15
CA PRO A 42 -11.42 1.82 -14.86
C PRO A 42 -11.23 0.32 -15.06
N ALA A 43 -10.01 -0.13 -15.21
CA ALA A 43 -9.73 -1.54 -15.49
C ALA A 43 -9.37 -2.34 -14.25
N ALA A 44 -9.58 -1.80 -13.07
CA ALA A 44 -9.17 -2.48 -11.85
C ALA A 44 -10.01 -3.71 -11.59
N GLU A 45 -9.36 -4.85 -11.36
CA GLU A 45 -10.04 -6.10 -11.06
C GLU A 45 -9.77 -6.56 -9.64
N GLY A 46 -8.69 -6.08 -9.02
CA GLY A 46 -8.37 -6.45 -7.66
C GLY A 46 -6.97 -6.04 -7.30
N ALA A 47 -6.62 -6.28 -6.06
CA ALA A 47 -5.27 -6.01 -5.56
C ALA A 47 -4.89 -7.07 -4.55
N THR A 48 -3.60 -7.35 -4.47
CA THR A 48 -3.05 -8.27 -3.48
C THR A 48 -2.18 -7.48 -2.52
N VAL A 49 -2.40 -7.69 -1.23
CA VAL A 49 -1.60 -7.05 -0.17
C VAL A 49 -0.82 -8.15 0.53
N GLU A 50 0.49 -8.00 0.58
CA GLU A 50 1.35 -8.92 1.31
C GLU A 50 2.05 -8.13 2.40
N THR A 51 2.10 -8.68 3.61
CA THR A 51 2.81 -8.04 4.70
C THR A 51 3.79 -9.03 5.30
N LYS A 52 4.95 -8.52 5.69
CA LYS A 52 5.97 -9.32 6.35
C LYS A 52 6.59 -8.52 7.48
N HIS A 53 6.87 -9.19 8.56
CA HIS A 53 7.63 -8.60 9.66
C HIS A 53 9.02 -9.19 9.59
N GLU A 54 9.98 -8.43 9.08
CA GLU A 54 11.35 -8.88 8.92
C GLU A 54 12.24 -8.12 9.87
N ARG A 55 12.83 -8.82 10.82
CA ARG A 55 13.68 -8.21 11.84
C ARG A 55 12.92 -7.11 12.56
N ASP A 56 13.30 -5.87 12.37
CA ASP A 56 12.68 -4.73 13.02
C ASP A 56 11.90 -3.86 12.03
N ARG A 57 11.43 -4.45 10.93
CA ARG A 57 10.68 -3.73 9.90
C ARG A 57 9.41 -4.43 9.53
N LEU A 58 8.41 -3.62 9.24
CA LEU A 58 7.20 -4.09 8.57
C LEU A 58 7.35 -3.78 7.09
N VAL A 59 7.19 -4.80 6.26
CA VAL A 59 7.21 -4.63 4.80
C VAL A 59 5.81 -4.88 4.27
N ILE A 60 5.28 -3.93 3.55
CA ILE A 60 3.96 -4.06 2.92
C ILE A 60 4.15 -3.92 1.43
N GLN A 61 3.63 -4.89 0.68
CA GLN A 61 3.69 -4.82 -0.78
C GLN A 61 2.29 -4.98 -1.33
N ILE A 62 1.90 -4.06 -2.19
CA ILE A 62 0.58 -4.05 -2.81
C ILE A 62 0.80 -4.12 -4.31
N THR A 63 0.14 -5.08 -4.96
CA THR A 63 0.23 -5.24 -6.39
C THR A 63 -1.15 -5.31 -7.00
N SER A 64 -1.29 -4.79 -8.19
CA SER A 64 -2.54 -4.85 -8.95
C SER A 64 -2.22 -4.85 -10.43
N ASP A 65 -3.05 -5.49 -11.21
CA ASP A 65 -2.93 -5.45 -12.66
C ASP A 65 -3.61 -4.23 -13.27
N ALA A 66 -4.18 -3.36 -12.44
CA ALA A 66 -4.80 -2.14 -12.91
C ALA A 66 -3.75 -1.22 -13.54
N ALA A 67 -4.10 -0.60 -14.64
CA ALA A 67 -3.26 0.42 -15.27
C ALA A 67 -3.71 1.79 -14.78
N VAL A 68 -2.76 2.68 -14.53
CA VAL A 68 -3.10 4.03 -14.09
C VAL A 68 -3.63 4.81 -15.29
N GLN A 69 -4.80 5.41 -15.11
CA GLN A 69 -5.43 6.19 -16.16
C GLN A 69 -4.61 7.45 -16.46
N PRO A 70 -4.51 7.85 -17.74
CA PRO A 70 -3.82 9.10 -18.07
C PRO A 70 -4.40 10.27 -17.28
N GLY A 71 -3.54 11.10 -16.74
CA GLY A 71 -3.95 12.21 -15.91
C GLY A 71 -3.97 11.90 -14.43
N HIS A 72 -3.93 10.63 -14.07
CA HIS A 72 -3.80 10.22 -12.66
C HIS A 72 -2.33 10.01 -12.36
N ASP A 73 -1.91 10.38 -11.17
CA ASP A 73 -0.51 10.25 -10.77
C ASP A 73 -0.45 9.47 -9.46
N LEU A 74 0.11 8.28 -9.54
CA LEU A 74 0.22 7.40 -8.39
C LEU A 74 1.02 8.04 -7.26
N GLU A 75 2.13 8.69 -7.58
CA GLU A 75 2.95 9.32 -6.56
C GLU A 75 2.21 10.44 -5.84
N THR A 76 1.48 11.26 -6.59
CA THR A 76 0.69 12.33 -5.99
C THR A 76 -0.43 11.76 -5.13
N ALA A 77 -1.06 10.70 -5.59
CA ALA A 77 -2.16 10.08 -4.84
C ALA A 77 -1.66 9.51 -3.51
N LEU A 78 -0.41 9.10 -3.44
CA LEU A 78 0.15 8.49 -2.24
C LEU A 78 1.04 9.45 -1.44
N LEU A 79 0.97 10.74 -1.73
CA LEU A 79 1.85 11.71 -1.09
C LEU A 79 1.69 11.73 0.43
N ASP A 80 0.44 11.74 0.91
CA ASP A 80 0.19 11.75 2.35
C ASP A 80 0.71 10.49 3.02
N VAL A 81 0.56 9.36 2.35
CA VAL A 81 1.08 8.09 2.87
C VAL A 81 2.60 8.13 2.92
N THR A 82 3.22 8.65 1.87
CA THR A 82 4.66 8.77 1.81
C THR A 82 5.18 9.60 2.98
N ASP A 83 4.50 10.70 3.27
CA ASP A 83 4.87 11.56 4.40
C ASP A 83 4.73 10.84 5.73
N ARG A 84 3.65 10.08 5.91
CA ARG A 84 3.46 9.35 7.16
C ARG A 84 4.49 8.25 7.36
N VAL A 85 4.78 7.52 6.29
CA VAL A 85 5.81 6.48 6.34
C VAL A 85 7.17 7.10 6.62
N GLY A 86 7.47 8.22 5.96
CA GLY A 86 8.74 8.92 6.19
C GLY A 86 8.88 9.43 7.60
N ALA A 87 7.78 9.90 8.20
CA ALA A 87 7.80 10.39 9.58
C ALA A 87 8.18 9.29 10.59
N LEU A 88 7.96 8.03 10.22
CA LEU A 88 8.34 6.89 11.06
C LEU A 88 9.72 6.34 10.69
N GLY A 89 10.43 7.01 9.82
CA GLY A 89 11.75 6.56 9.39
C GLY A 89 11.71 5.52 8.29
N GLY A 90 10.54 5.32 7.68
CA GLY A 90 10.38 4.32 6.65
C GLY A 90 10.53 4.88 5.25
N ARG A 91 10.25 4.03 4.27
CA ARG A 91 10.32 4.37 2.86
C ARG A 91 9.12 3.81 2.13
N LEU A 92 8.67 4.53 1.13
CA LEU A 92 7.61 4.07 0.26
C LEU A 92 8.04 4.23 -1.19
N ARG A 93 7.85 3.20 -1.97
CA ARG A 93 8.11 3.23 -3.40
C ARG A 93 6.86 2.80 -4.14
N ALA A 94 6.52 3.52 -5.18
CA ALA A 94 5.37 3.21 -5.98
C ALA A 94 5.74 3.36 -7.44
N GLY A 95 5.23 2.47 -8.27
CA GLY A 95 5.55 2.52 -9.68
C GLY A 95 4.63 1.64 -10.49
N GLN A 96 4.85 1.69 -11.79
CA GLN A 96 4.14 0.86 -12.73
C GLN A 96 5.13 0.02 -13.49
N ALA A 97 4.82 -1.27 -13.66
CA ALA A 97 5.59 -2.11 -14.55
C ALA A 97 5.33 -1.69 -15.99
N SER A 98 6.18 -2.16 -16.91
CA SER A 98 6.03 -1.84 -18.31
C SER A 98 4.67 -2.27 -18.87
N ALA A 99 4.04 -3.25 -18.25
CA ALA A 99 2.70 -3.70 -18.63
C ALA A 99 1.59 -2.86 -17.99
N GLY A 100 1.94 -1.85 -17.22
CA GLY A 100 0.97 -0.99 -16.56
C GLY A 100 0.58 -1.41 -15.17
N ALA A 101 1.02 -2.58 -14.71
CA ALA A 101 0.66 -3.06 -13.37
C ALA A 101 1.24 -2.15 -12.29
N ILE A 102 0.44 -1.94 -11.25
CA ILE A 102 0.84 -1.09 -10.12
C ILE A 102 1.56 -1.94 -9.09
N THR A 103 2.67 -1.42 -8.58
CA THR A 103 3.38 -2.02 -7.45
C THR A 103 3.71 -0.93 -6.44
N ILE A 104 3.33 -1.16 -5.19
CA ILE A 104 3.60 -0.24 -4.08
C ILE A 104 4.30 -1.05 -2.99
N ARG A 105 5.43 -0.54 -2.52
CA ARG A 105 6.17 -1.21 -1.46
C ARG A 105 6.55 -0.21 -0.39
N ALA A 106 6.25 -0.54 0.85
CA ALA A 106 6.61 0.27 2.00
C ALA A 106 7.42 -0.55 2.97
N GLU A 107 8.42 0.07 3.56
CA GLU A 107 9.24 -0.52 4.63
C GLU A 107 9.18 0.45 5.80
N ILE A 108 8.69 -0.01 6.93
CA ILE A 108 8.49 0.85 8.10
C ILE A 108 9.22 0.22 9.29
N PRO A 109 10.17 0.94 9.90
CA PRO A 109 10.81 0.42 11.12
C PRO A 109 9.75 0.26 12.21
N CYS A 110 9.75 -0.88 12.86
CA CYS A 110 8.73 -1.18 13.86
C CYS A 110 9.31 -1.51 15.23
N GLY A 111 10.42 -0.94 15.52
CA GLY A 111 11.03 -1.07 16.81
C GLY A 111 12.23 -1.97 16.75
N SER A 112 12.95 -2.01 17.77
CA SER A 112 14.20 -2.75 17.82
C SER A 112 14.14 -3.86 18.84
#